data_06025d8b0356894f7ab5123fea9bdecf
#
_entry.id   06025d8b0356894f7ab5123fea9bdecf
#
_cell.length_a   1.000
_cell.length_b   1.000
_cell.length_c   1.000
_cell.angle_alpha   90.00
_cell.angle_beta   90.00
_cell.angle_gamma   90.00
#
_symmetry.space_group_name_H-M   'P 1'
#
loop_
_entity.id
_entity.type
_entity.pdbx_description
1 polymer ?
#
loop_
_entity_poly.entity_id
_entity_poly.type
_entity_poly.pdbx_seq_one_letter_code
_entity_poly.pdbx_strand_id
1 'polypeptide(L)'
;MLAALLLTLTCAGCVGVHDELDAGIILVGQPSSVNILKGESFSFMVLSGKEDITDRSIIYEVTDDGNLPLEGTSYTPDREGAYIFIAECEGHVSPLLYLSAAEIAPEGDRFLRKSLVLDFTATWCVNCPAMAQAIAEAAALSGGRIEKIAINYLDDLQVPAGNALADRFGVQALPYVVTGLDASLATSVASPEVLWSHSRTVLEQATPACGLSISSSLSRNELSVDVEVCSAAEGDYFLGVVLVEDGIVAGQTGAGDSYVHNAVLRSLLHKTSPAEGLGDALGKIGKGEKTKRSFTCTIAGTPAATRVVAYLIDGNGCLNNAASCVAGQSQPYEYEITEEQSR
;
A
#
# COMPACT_ATOMS: atom_id res chain seq x y z
N MET A 1 71.64 8.45 24.49
CA MET A 1 70.69 7.44 24.88
C MET A 1 69.37 8.18 25.17
N LEU A 2 68.43 8.23 24.19
CA LEU A 2 67.16 8.86 24.33
C LEU A 2 66.13 7.82 24.77
N ALA A 3 65.50 8.03 25.90
CA ALA A 3 64.39 7.21 26.38
C ALA A 3 63.08 7.76 25.76
N ALA A 4 62.41 6.92 24.96
CA ALA A 4 61.10 7.22 24.41
C ALA A 4 60.02 6.86 25.45
N LEU A 5 59.28 7.88 25.89
CA LEU A 5 58.12 7.75 26.75
C LEU A 5 56.87 7.43 25.87
N LEU A 6 56.41 6.17 25.96
CA LEU A 6 55.16 5.75 25.31
C LEU A 6 53.98 6.23 26.16
N LEU A 7 53.25 7.24 25.68
CA LEU A 7 51.96 7.66 26.25
C LEU A 7 50.87 6.79 25.63
N THR A 8 50.33 5.85 26.40
CA THR A 8 49.12 5.12 26.02
C THR A 8 47.91 5.96 26.32
N LEU A 9 47.33 6.58 25.26
CA LEU A 9 46.01 7.19 25.34
C LEU A 9 44.96 6.08 25.30
N THR A 10 44.33 5.78 26.43
CA THR A 10 43.12 4.98 26.48
C THR A 10 41.96 5.87 26.12
N CYS A 11 41.54 5.87 24.85
CA CYS A 11 40.24 6.37 24.46
C CYS A 11 39.18 5.40 25.03
N ALA A 12 38.49 5.85 26.08
CA ALA A 12 37.22 5.27 26.44
C ALA A 12 36.21 5.65 25.33
N GLY A 13 36.10 4.81 24.31
CA GLY A 13 35.06 4.93 23.31
C GLY A 13 33.74 4.64 24.01
N CYS A 14 32.87 5.65 24.07
CA CYS A 14 31.44 5.41 24.21
C CYS A 14 31.03 4.56 22.98
N VAL A 15 30.82 3.29 23.19
CA VAL A 15 30.10 2.43 22.25
C VAL A 15 28.66 2.88 22.37
N GLY A 16 28.28 3.85 21.54
CA GLY A 16 26.88 4.03 21.20
C GLY A 16 26.45 2.74 20.53
N VAL A 17 25.52 2.06 21.15
CA VAL A 17 24.77 0.99 20.48
C VAL A 17 24.02 1.69 19.35
N HIS A 18 24.62 1.73 18.16
CA HIS A 18 23.85 1.97 16.96
C HIS A 18 23.00 0.70 16.78
N ASP A 19 21.72 0.79 17.04
CA ASP A 19 20.75 -0.16 16.51
C ASP A 19 20.89 -0.06 14.98
N GLU A 20 21.67 -0.94 14.38
CA GLU A 20 21.71 -1.09 12.94
C GLU A 20 20.28 -1.46 12.50
N LEU A 21 19.76 -0.77 11.48
CA LEU A 21 18.48 -1.10 10.90
C LEU A 21 18.57 -2.48 10.23
N ASP A 22 18.22 -3.52 10.95
CA ASP A 22 18.21 -4.91 10.45
C ASP A 22 17.16 -5.15 9.35
N ALA A 23 16.19 -4.25 9.23
CA ALA A 23 15.12 -4.31 8.25
C ALA A 23 15.22 -3.13 7.26
N GLY A 24 14.83 -3.34 6.01
CA GLY A 24 14.68 -2.26 5.04
C GLY A 24 13.71 -1.19 5.54
N ILE A 25 13.80 0.01 4.98
CA ILE A 25 12.90 1.12 5.34
C ILE A 25 11.78 1.28 4.33
N ILE A 26 10.63 1.78 4.78
CA ILE A 26 9.45 2.07 3.96
C ILE A 26 9.04 3.51 4.19
N LEU A 27 8.86 4.26 3.10
CA LEU A 27 8.23 5.58 3.13
C LEU A 27 6.74 5.43 2.91
N VAL A 28 5.95 5.97 3.83
CA VAL A 28 4.49 6.05 3.73
C VAL A 28 4.09 7.52 3.55
N GLY A 29 3.30 7.82 2.53
CA GLY A 29 2.74 9.16 2.27
C GLY A 29 1.23 9.12 2.21
N GLN A 30 0.58 10.09 2.84
CA GLN A 30 -0.88 10.19 2.92
C GLN A 30 -1.32 11.67 2.88
N PRO A 31 -2.43 11.97 2.21
CA PRO A 31 -3.18 11.08 1.31
C PRO A 31 -2.38 10.77 0.03
N SER A 32 -2.77 9.78 -0.75
CA SER A 32 -2.10 9.45 -2.02
C SER A 32 -2.41 10.43 -3.15
N SER A 33 -3.45 11.27 -2.97
CA SER A 33 -3.80 12.37 -3.88
C SER A 33 -4.28 13.59 -3.08
N VAL A 34 -3.90 14.78 -3.50
CA VAL A 34 -4.28 16.06 -2.88
C VAL A 34 -4.88 17.03 -3.89
N ASN A 35 -5.75 17.91 -3.40
CA ASN A 35 -6.34 18.99 -4.18
C ASN A 35 -5.56 20.28 -3.96
N ILE A 36 -4.85 20.74 -4.99
CA ILE A 36 -4.04 21.97 -4.92
C ILE A 36 -4.89 23.22 -4.73
N LEU A 37 -6.13 23.26 -5.26
CA LEU A 37 -7.03 24.41 -5.08
C LEU A 37 -7.42 24.62 -3.61
N LYS A 38 -7.31 23.57 -2.78
CA LYS A 38 -7.57 23.64 -1.33
C LYS A 38 -6.29 23.82 -0.52
N GLY A 39 -5.11 23.82 -1.15
CA GLY A 39 -3.83 23.84 -0.46
C GLY A 39 -3.59 22.59 0.40
N GLU A 40 -4.10 21.44 -0.02
CA GLU A 40 -3.90 20.17 0.69
C GLU A 40 -2.45 19.72 0.57
N SER A 41 -1.96 19.01 1.58
CA SER A 41 -0.56 18.54 1.67
C SER A 41 -0.48 17.05 1.85
N PHE A 42 0.59 16.46 1.37
CA PHE A 42 1.02 15.10 1.76
C PHE A 42 1.67 15.14 3.15
N SER A 43 1.44 14.10 3.93
CA SER A 43 2.15 13.85 5.19
C SER A 43 2.90 12.54 5.08
N PHE A 44 4.13 12.50 5.61
CA PHE A 44 5.02 11.36 5.46
C PHE A 44 5.39 10.72 6.79
N MET A 45 5.67 9.42 6.72
CA MET A 45 6.18 8.62 7.82
C MET A 45 7.18 7.61 7.25
N VAL A 46 8.28 7.37 7.96
CA VAL A 46 9.29 6.36 7.59
C VAL A 46 9.28 5.25 8.63
N LEU A 47 9.17 4.02 8.18
CA LEU A 47 9.12 2.84 9.02
C LEU A 47 10.33 1.94 8.77
N SER A 48 10.89 1.37 9.84
CA SER A 48 11.79 0.21 9.76
C SER A 48 11.15 -0.94 10.54
N GLY A 49 10.70 -1.97 9.82
CA GLY A 49 9.80 -2.95 10.40
C GLY A 49 8.54 -2.26 10.94
N LYS A 50 8.33 -2.32 12.27
CA LYS A 50 7.19 -1.65 12.95
C LYS A 50 7.57 -0.36 13.68
N GLU A 51 8.84 0.00 13.67
CA GLU A 51 9.34 1.19 14.32
C GLU A 51 9.15 2.42 13.43
N ASP A 52 8.61 3.50 13.98
CA ASP A 52 8.58 4.81 13.33
C ASP A 52 9.95 5.45 13.50
N ILE A 53 10.66 5.62 12.40
CA ILE A 53 12.00 6.21 12.33
C ILE A 53 12.00 7.55 11.59
N THR A 54 10.84 8.17 11.45
CA THR A 54 10.67 9.41 10.68
C THR A 54 11.62 10.52 11.14
N ASP A 55 11.80 10.69 12.45
CA ASP A 55 12.68 11.71 13.03
C ASP A 55 14.18 11.48 12.74
N ARG A 56 14.57 10.27 12.35
CA ARG A 56 15.95 9.90 11.99
C ARG A 56 16.18 9.85 10.49
N SER A 57 15.13 10.06 9.70
CA SER A 57 15.14 9.88 8.25
C SER A 57 15.14 11.21 7.51
N ILE A 58 15.70 11.22 6.32
CA ILE A 58 15.58 12.33 5.37
C ILE A 58 14.65 11.89 4.25
N ILE A 59 13.64 12.69 3.96
CA ILE A 59 12.69 12.45 2.87
C ILE A 59 13.08 13.35 1.71
N TYR A 60 13.08 12.82 0.50
CA TYR A 60 13.44 13.55 -0.72
C TYR A 60 12.29 13.48 -1.73
N GLU A 61 12.04 14.60 -2.41
CA GLU A 61 11.35 14.59 -3.69
C GLU A 61 12.35 14.17 -4.78
N VAL A 62 11.96 13.22 -5.61
CA VAL A 62 12.76 12.73 -6.75
C VAL A 62 12.36 13.54 -7.97
N THR A 63 13.28 14.34 -8.51
CA THR A 63 13.07 15.18 -9.69
C THR A 63 14.08 14.86 -10.79
N ASP A 64 13.85 15.38 -12.00
CA ASP A 64 14.79 15.23 -13.11
C ASP A 64 16.19 15.82 -12.83
N ASP A 65 16.24 16.82 -11.96
CA ASP A 65 17.49 17.50 -11.56
C ASP A 65 18.17 16.84 -10.35
N GLY A 66 17.56 15.79 -9.78
CA GLY A 66 18.07 15.05 -8.63
C GLY A 66 17.11 15.01 -7.45
N ASN A 67 17.57 14.44 -6.33
CA ASN A 67 16.78 14.31 -5.12
C ASN A 67 16.85 15.59 -4.28
N LEU A 68 15.71 16.20 -4.02
CA LEU A 68 15.56 17.42 -3.22
C LEU A 68 15.06 17.07 -1.81
N PRO A 69 15.84 17.35 -0.74
CA PRO A 69 15.42 17.03 0.61
C PRO A 69 14.24 17.91 1.04
N LEU A 70 13.26 17.32 1.72
CA LEU A 70 12.14 18.06 2.29
C LEU A 70 12.51 18.70 3.63
N GLU A 71 11.94 19.87 3.91
CA GLU A 71 11.99 20.48 5.24
C GLU A 71 10.83 19.92 6.10
N GLY A 72 11.07 18.80 6.77
CA GLY A 72 10.08 18.14 7.65
C GLY A 72 9.35 16.97 7.00
N THR A 73 8.17 16.68 7.50
CA THR A 73 7.39 15.47 7.18
C THR A 73 6.11 15.76 6.42
N SER A 74 6.02 16.92 5.76
CA SER A 74 4.89 17.27 4.91
C SER A 74 5.35 18.02 3.66
N TYR A 75 4.57 17.90 2.59
CA TYR A 75 4.82 18.56 1.30
C TYR A 75 3.51 19.08 0.72
N THR A 76 3.48 20.36 0.37
CA THR A 76 2.33 21.00 -0.28
C THR A 76 2.66 21.22 -1.75
N PRO A 77 2.06 20.47 -2.68
CA PRO A 77 2.27 20.67 -4.10
C PRO A 77 1.77 22.06 -4.55
N ASP A 78 2.51 22.71 -5.42
CA ASP A 78 2.16 24.00 -6.03
C ASP A 78 1.64 23.86 -7.47
N ARG A 79 1.69 22.66 -8.04
CA ARG A 79 1.24 22.35 -9.40
C ARG A 79 0.63 20.96 -9.46
N GLU A 80 -0.17 20.73 -10.49
CA GLU A 80 -0.70 19.40 -10.81
C GLU A 80 0.42 18.50 -11.32
N GLY A 81 0.28 17.20 -11.03
CA GLY A 81 1.22 16.21 -11.51
C GLY A 81 1.38 15.00 -10.59
N ALA A 82 2.22 14.10 -11.03
CA ALA A 82 2.74 13.01 -10.21
C ALA A 82 4.00 13.48 -9.49
N TYR A 83 4.08 13.12 -8.22
CA TYR A 83 5.22 13.40 -7.35
C TYR A 83 5.82 12.08 -6.89
N ILE A 84 7.13 12.01 -6.86
CA ILE A 84 7.86 10.80 -6.47
C ILE A 84 8.72 11.15 -5.26
N PHE A 85 8.65 10.31 -4.23
CA PHE A 85 9.43 10.50 -3.02
C PHE A 85 10.20 9.25 -2.66
N ILE A 86 11.31 9.42 -1.94
CA ILE A 86 12.07 8.38 -1.25
C ILE A 86 12.43 8.87 0.14
N ALA A 87 12.77 7.92 1.01
CA ALA A 87 13.40 8.22 2.30
C ALA A 87 14.76 7.56 2.41
N GLU A 88 15.66 8.19 3.14
CA GLU A 88 16.97 7.65 3.50
C GLU A 88 17.16 7.69 5.02
N CYS A 89 17.64 6.62 5.59
CA CYS A 89 18.06 6.52 6.98
C CYS A 89 19.26 5.58 7.10
N GLU A 90 20.37 6.08 7.66
CA GLU A 90 21.57 5.29 7.96
C GLU A 90 22.09 4.48 6.76
N GLY A 91 21.98 5.02 5.55
CA GLY A 91 22.42 4.39 4.30
C GLY A 91 21.40 3.43 3.66
N HIS A 92 20.24 3.23 4.28
CA HIS A 92 19.10 2.52 3.68
C HIS A 92 18.21 3.49 2.93
N VAL A 93 17.71 3.08 1.76
CA VAL A 93 16.82 3.86 0.91
C VAL A 93 15.50 3.12 0.74
N SER A 94 14.39 3.82 0.89
CA SER A 94 13.06 3.26 0.68
C SER A 94 12.78 2.96 -0.80
N PRO A 95 11.80 2.09 -1.11
CA PRO A 95 11.19 2.08 -2.43
C PRO A 95 10.62 3.44 -2.82
N LEU A 96 10.43 3.67 -4.13
CA LEU A 96 9.78 4.87 -4.64
C LEU A 96 8.32 4.93 -4.17
N LEU A 97 7.91 6.08 -3.63
CA LEU A 97 6.54 6.40 -3.28
C LEU A 97 5.97 7.36 -4.33
N TYR A 98 4.85 7.00 -4.94
CA TYR A 98 4.15 7.80 -5.94
C TYR A 98 2.91 8.44 -5.32
N LEU A 99 2.81 9.75 -5.42
CA LEU A 99 1.67 10.55 -4.97
C LEU A 99 1.22 11.45 -6.12
N SER A 100 0.00 11.98 -6.05
CA SER A 100 -0.54 12.84 -7.10
C SER A 100 -1.16 14.12 -6.53
N ALA A 101 -1.07 15.19 -7.31
CA ALA A 101 -1.74 16.45 -7.02
C ALA A 101 -2.56 16.91 -8.23
N ALA A 102 -3.79 17.37 -8.00
CA ALA A 102 -4.68 17.82 -9.06
C ALA A 102 -5.52 19.04 -8.64
N GLU A 103 -5.89 19.88 -9.61
CA GLU A 103 -6.98 20.85 -9.43
C GLU A 103 -8.32 20.13 -9.51
N ILE A 104 -8.87 19.77 -8.34
CA ILE A 104 -10.14 19.08 -8.30
C ILE A 104 -11.23 20.12 -8.17
N ALA A 105 -11.84 20.48 -9.30
CA ALA A 105 -13.09 21.22 -9.27
C ALA A 105 -14.19 20.39 -8.59
N PRO A 106 -15.17 21.02 -7.91
CA PRO A 106 -16.22 20.30 -7.16
C PRO A 106 -17.05 19.30 -8.00
N GLU A 107 -16.92 19.32 -9.30
CA GLU A 107 -17.65 18.49 -10.27
C GLU A 107 -16.77 17.47 -11.01
N GLY A 108 -15.56 17.22 -10.58
CA GLY A 108 -14.70 16.18 -11.18
C GLY A 108 -15.32 14.80 -11.01
N ASP A 109 -15.68 14.16 -12.12
CA ASP A 109 -16.38 12.87 -12.16
C ASP A 109 -15.46 11.69 -12.59
N ARG A 110 -14.17 11.95 -12.79
CA ARG A 110 -13.20 10.93 -13.21
C ARG A 110 -12.31 10.49 -12.07
N PHE A 111 -12.71 9.44 -11.41
CA PHE A 111 -11.93 8.87 -10.34
C PHE A 111 -10.73 8.06 -10.87
N LEU A 112 -9.60 8.20 -10.19
CA LEU A 112 -8.40 7.42 -10.48
C LEU A 112 -8.69 5.94 -10.18
N ARG A 113 -8.53 5.08 -11.18
CA ARG A 113 -8.62 3.63 -10.99
C ARG A 113 -7.31 3.06 -10.49
N LYS A 114 -7.38 2.21 -9.48
CA LYS A 114 -6.29 1.36 -9.04
C LYS A 114 -6.63 -0.10 -9.26
N SER A 115 -5.62 -0.90 -9.60
CA SER A 115 -5.68 -2.34 -9.64
C SER A 115 -5.40 -2.92 -8.26
N LEU A 116 -5.87 -4.14 -8.03
CA LEU A 116 -5.61 -4.91 -6.81
C LEU A 116 -4.88 -6.19 -7.17
N VAL A 117 -3.82 -6.49 -6.43
CA VAL A 117 -3.05 -7.73 -6.54
C VAL A 117 -3.19 -8.54 -5.26
N LEU A 118 -3.71 -9.74 -5.35
CA LEU A 118 -3.66 -10.75 -4.30
C LEU A 118 -2.40 -11.60 -4.50
N ASP A 119 -1.43 -11.48 -3.59
CA ASP A 119 -0.16 -12.20 -3.61
C ASP A 119 -0.21 -13.36 -2.62
N PHE A 120 -0.52 -14.57 -3.10
CA PHE A 120 -0.48 -15.78 -2.29
C PHE A 120 0.97 -16.22 -2.11
N THR A 121 1.42 -16.19 -0.86
CA THR A 121 2.82 -16.34 -0.47
C THR A 121 2.96 -17.21 0.79
N ALA A 122 4.19 -17.53 1.18
CA ALA A 122 4.49 -18.18 2.45
C ALA A 122 5.95 -17.98 2.83
N THR A 123 6.25 -18.00 4.12
CA THR A 123 7.61 -17.88 4.66
C THR A 123 8.54 -19.02 4.26
N TRP A 124 8.00 -20.21 3.99
CA TRP A 124 8.73 -21.37 3.49
C TRP A 124 8.94 -21.40 1.96
N CYS A 125 8.33 -20.48 1.21
CA CYS A 125 8.35 -20.47 -0.25
C CYS A 125 9.62 -19.75 -0.76
N VAL A 126 10.55 -20.49 -1.32
CA VAL A 126 11.87 -19.98 -1.79
C VAL A 126 11.76 -18.98 -2.95
N ASN A 127 10.71 -19.06 -3.77
CA ASN A 127 10.51 -18.19 -4.93
C ASN A 127 9.62 -16.98 -4.66
N CYS A 128 8.98 -16.92 -3.48
CA CYS A 128 8.05 -15.85 -3.15
C CYS A 128 8.72 -14.46 -2.99
N PRO A 129 9.96 -14.33 -2.51
CA PRO A 129 10.65 -13.03 -2.51
C PRO A 129 10.80 -12.42 -3.91
N ALA A 130 11.11 -13.24 -4.92
CA ALA A 130 11.20 -12.76 -6.29
C ALA A 130 9.85 -12.26 -6.84
N MET A 131 8.74 -12.91 -6.45
CA MET A 131 7.40 -12.46 -6.80
C MET A 131 7.05 -11.14 -6.10
N ALA A 132 7.36 -11.02 -4.82
CA ALA A 132 7.14 -9.78 -4.07
C ALA A 132 7.89 -8.60 -4.70
N GLN A 133 9.14 -8.80 -5.14
CA GLN A 133 9.92 -7.81 -5.86
C GLN A 133 9.28 -7.47 -7.22
N ALA A 134 8.87 -8.47 -7.99
CA ALA A 134 8.23 -8.24 -9.30
C ALA A 134 6.92 -7.43 -9.16
N ILE A 135 6.13 -7.65 -8.09
CA ILE A 135 4.94 -6.85 -7.79
C ILE A 135 5.32 -5.40 -7.49
N ALA A 136 6.36 -5.17 -6.69
CA ALA A 136 6.82 -3.82 -6.36
C ALA A 136 7.31 -3.07 -7.62
N GLU A 137 8.04 -3.73 -8.51
CA GLU A 137 8.48 -3.17 -9.78
C GLU A 137 7.29 -2.88 -10.73
N ALA A 138 6.29 -3.78 -10.79
CA ALA A 138 5.06 -3.53 -11.54
C ALA A 138 4.26 -2.35 -10.97
N ALA A 139 4.23 -2.19 -9.65
CA ALA A 139 3.61 -1.04 -9.00
C ALA A 139 4.33 0.26 -9.37
N ALA A 140 5.65 0.26 -9.43
CA ALA A 140 6.43 1.40 -9.91
C ALA A 140 6.12 1.74 -11.38
N LEU A 141 6.08 0.73 -12.26
CA LEU A 141 5.68 0.90 -13.67
C LEU A 141 4.26 1.46 -13.84
N SER A 142 3.37 1.20 -12.88
CA SER A 142 2.00 1.69 -12.89
C SER A 142 1.84 3.13 -12.39
N GLY A 143 2.92 3.78 -11.92
CA GLY A 143 2.83 5.05 -11.20
C GLY A 143 2.09 4.93 -9.86
N GLY A 144 2.25 3.81 -9.15
CA GLY A 144 1.61 3.56 -7.84
C GLY A 144 0.12 3.14 -7.91
N ARG A 145 -0.37 2.73 -9.09
CA ARG A 145 -1.78 2.34 -9.30
C ARG A 145 -2.06 0.86 -9.04
N ILE A 146 -1.23 0.18 -8.26
CA ILE A 146 -1.42 -1.21 -7.84
C ILE A 146 -1.44 -1.26 -6.32
N GLU A 147 -2.60 -1.63 -5.76
CA GLU A 147 -2.73 -2.02 -4.36
C GLU A 147 -2.40 -3.51 -4.20
N LYS A 148 -1.73 -3.87 -3.10
CA LYS A 148 -1.33 -5.26 -2.82
C LYS A 148 -1.95 -5.75 -1.52
N ILE A 149 -2.36 -7.02 -1.52
CA ILE A 149 -2.68 -7.81 -0.32
C ILE A 149 -1.86 -9.10 -0.40
N ALA A 150 -0.89 -9.27 0.52
CA ALA A 150 -0.12 -10.50 0.66
C ALA A 150 -0.90 -11.49 1.54
N ILE A 151 -1.17 -12.67 1.02
CA ILE A 151 -1.97 -13.71 1.65
C ILE A 151 -1.05 -14.87 1.99
N ASN A 152 -0.64 -14.93 3.24
CA ASN A 152 0.19 -16.02 3.74
C ASN A 152 -0.62 -17.31 3.85
N TYR A 153 -0.03 -18.42 3.40
CA TYR A 153 -0.66 -19.73 3.33
C TYR A 153 0.22 -20.81 3.96
N LEU A 154 -0.34 -21.55 4.92
CA LEU A 154 0.32 -22.64 5.65
C LEU A 154 1.63 -22.22 6.34
N ASP A 155 1.62 -21.05 6.96
CA ASP A 155 2.74 -20.50 7.77
C ASP A 155 2.23 -19.73 9.00
N ASP A 156 3.16 -19.20 9.82
CA ASP A 156 2.83 -18.49 11.06
C ASP A 156 2.19 -17.10 10.84
N LEU A 157 2.29 -16.55 9.62
CA LEU A 157 1.67 -15.27 9.26
C LEU A 157 0.26 -15.41 8.69
N GLN A 158 -0.21 -16.64 8.46
CA GLN A 158 -1.50 -16.92 7.89
C GLN A 158 -2.67 -16.45 8.79
N VAL A 159 -3.79 -16.17 8.16
CA VAL A 159 -5.07 -15.94 8.81
C VAL A 159 -6.14 -16.85 8.18
N PRO A 160 -7.21 -17.26 8.91
CA PRO A 160 -8.23 -18.15 8.37
C PRO A 160 -8.87 -17.66 7.08
N ALA A 161 -9.08 -16.34 6.96
CA ALA A 161 -9.59 -15.71 5.73
C ALA A 161 -8.66 -15.90 4.53
N GLY A 162 -7.34 -15.95 4.75
CA GLY A 162 -6.35 -16.20 3.70
C GLY A 162 -6.48 -17.59 3.11
N ASN A 163 -6.71 -18.61 3.95
CA ASN A 163 -6.94 -19.98 3.48
C ASN A 163 -8.22 -20.06 2.61
N ALA A 164 -9.30 -19.42 3.05
CA ALA A 164 -10.54 -19.37 2.30
C ALA A 164 -10.41 -18.64 0.95
N LEU A 165 -9.56 -17.61 0.88
CA LEU A 165 -9.20 -16.94 -0.38
C LEU A 165 -8.36 -17.85 -1.28
N ALA A 166 -7.40 -18.59 -0.73
CA ALA A 166 -6.60 -19.55 -1.49
C ALA A 166 -7.47 -20.67 -2.09
N ASP A 167 -8.42 -21.18 -1.32
CA ASP A 167 -9.39 -22.18 -1.79
C ASP A 167 -10.27 -21.62 -2.91
N ARG A 168 -10.77 -20.39 -2.75
CA ARG A 168 -11.62 -19.71 -3.74
C ARG A 168 -10.91 -19.54 -5.09
N PHE A 169 -9.63 -19.16 -5.07
CA PHE A 169 -8.85 -18.96 -6.29
C PHE A 169 -8.11 -20.22 -6.76
N GLY A 170 -8.34 -21.35 -6.09
CA GLY A 170 -7.79 -22.66 -6.48
C GLY A 170 -6.26 -22.69 -6.43
N VAL A 171 -5.66 -22.03 -5.43
CA VAL A 171 -4.20 -21.98 -5.27
C VAL A 171 -3.64 -23.36 -4.96
N GLN A 172 -2.81 -23.90 -5.87
CA GLN A 172 -2.22 -25.24 -5.74
C GLN A 172 -0.73 -25.19 -5.43
N ALA A 173 -0.07 -24.08 -5.74
CA ALA A 173 1.36 -23.89 -5.54
C ALA A 173 1.69 -22.41 -5.34
N LEU A 174 2.84 -22.11 -4.72
CA LEU A 174 3.33 -20.74 -4.46
C LEU A 174 4.66 -20.50 -5.19
N PRO A 175 4.95 -19.24 -5.59
CA PRO A 175 4.05 -18.08 -5.51
C PRO A 175 2.87 -18.18 -6.47
N TYR A 176 1.75 -17.54 -6.14
CA TYR A 176 0.59 -17.42 -7.02
C TYR A 176 -0.04 -16.04 -6.85
N VAL A 177 -0.28 -15.34 -7.92
CA VAL A 177 -0.82 -13.99 -7.92
C VAL A 177 -2.12 -13.95 -8.70
N VAL A 178 -3.11 -13.25 -8.17
CA VAL A 178 -4.38 -12.94 -8.87
C VAL A 178 -4.51 -11.43 -8.96
N THR A 179 -4.65 -10.92 -10.18
CA THR A 179 -4.82 -9.49 -10.44
C THR A 179 -6.30 -9.16 -10.68
N GLY A 180 -6.78 -8.06 -10.11
CA GLY A 180 -8.14 -7.57 -10.35
C GLY A 180 -9.25 -8.49 -9.86
N LEU A 181 -8.95 -9.40 -8.94
CA LEU A 181 -9.88 -10.45 -8.47
C LEU A 181 -10.34 -11.41 -9.57
N ASP A 182 -9.65 -11.42 -10.72
CA ASP A 182 -9.96 -12.23 -11.88
C ASP A 182 -8.99 -13.41 -12.02
N ALA A 183 -9.48 -14.63 -11.88
CA ALA A 183 -8.69 -15.85 -12.00
C ALA A 183 -8.06 -16.02 -13.41
N SER A 184 -8.61 -15.38 -14.45
CA SER A 184 -7.99 -15.38 -15.79
C SER A 184 -6.73 -14.50 -15.86
N LEU A 185 -6.54 -13.58 -14.93
CA LEU A 185 -5.35 -12.75 -14.74
C LEU A 185 -4.45 -13.28 -13.62
N ALA A 186 -4.45 -14.60 -13.42
CA ALA A 186 -3.55 -15.24 -12.46
C ALA A 186 -2.22 -15.62 -13.09
N THR A 187 -1.15 -15.61 -12.28
CA THR A 187 0.19 -16.01 -12.70
C THR A 187 1.03 -16.53 -11.53
N SER A 188 1.95 -17.46 -11.84
CA SER A 188 3.04 -17.86 -10.94
C SER A 188 4.40 -17.38 -11.46
N VAL A 189 4.41 -16.55 -12.49
CA VAL A 189 5.64 -16.02 -13.11
C VAL A 189 6.00 -14.70 -12.45
N ALA A 190 7.15 -14.66 -11.80
CA ALA A 190 7.70 -13.44 -11.18
C ALA A 190 8.30 -12.52 -12.26
N SER A 191 7.45 -11.83 -13.04
CA SER A 191 7.82 -10.86 -14.06
C SER A 191 7.02 -9.57 -13.86
N PRO A 192 7.71 -8.42 -13.67
CA PRO A 192 7.06 -7.12 -13.56
C PRO A 192 6.21 -6.80 -14.80
N GLU A 193 6.66 -7.18 -16.00
CA GLU A 193 5.95 -6.89 -17.25
C GLU A 193 4.63 -7.68 -17.34
N VAL A 194 4.62 -8.94 -16.91
CA VAL A 194 3.41 -9.78 -16.87
C VAL A 194 2.41 -9.18 -15.88
N LEU A 195 2.87 -8.87 -14.66
CA LEU A 195 2.04 -8.28 -13.61
C LEU A 195 1.50 -6.91 -14.00
N TRP A 196 2.34 -6.09 -14.62
CA TRP A 196 1.92 -4.81 -15.18
C TRP A 196 0.90 -4.98 -16.30
N SER A 197 1.11 -5.93 -17.22
CA SER A 197 0.14 -6.21 -18.29
C SER A 197 -1.22 -6.63 -17.75
N HIS A 198 -1.25 -7.50 -16.72
CA HIS A 198 -2.49 -7.89 -16.04
C HIS A 198 -3.16 -6.69 -15.36
N SER A 199 -2.39 -5.90 -14.61
CA SER A 199 -2.91 -4.70 -13.94
C SER A 199 -3.44 -3.68 -14.95
N ARG A 200 -2.77 -3.49 -16.08
CA ARG A 200 -3.21 -2.60 -17.16
C ARG A 200 -4.57 -3.02 -17.73
N THR A 201 -4.82 -4.32 -17.88
CA THR A 201 -6.14 -4.84 -18.29
C THR A 201 -7.24 -4.37 -17.34
N VAL A 202 -6.98 -4.33 -16.04
CA VAL A 202 -7.92 -3.80 -15.04
C VAL A 202 -8.05 -2.28 -15.13
N LEU A 203 -6.94 -1.57 -15.28
CA LEU A 203 -6.91 -0.10 -15.34
C LEU A 203 -7.61 0.46 -16.58
N GLU A 204 -7.56 -0.27 -17.70
CA GLU A 204 -8.12 0.12 -19.01
C GLU A 204 -9.55 -0.39 -19.24
N GLN A 205 -10.24 -0.90 -18.20
CA GLN A 205 -11.64 -1.31 -18.34
C GLN A 205 -12.54 -0.17 -18.82
N ALA A 206 -13.50 -0.49 -19.69
CA ALA A 206 -14.41 0.50 -20.27
C ALA A 206 -15.42 1.08 -19.27
N THR A 207 -15.76 0.34 -18.19
CA THR A 207 -16.65 0.83 -17.13
C THR A 207 -15.97 1.96 -16.34
N PRO A 208 -16.65 3.08 -16.06
CA PRO A 208 -16.05 4.15 -15.27
C PRO A 208 -15.65 3.67 -13.86
N ALA A 209 -14.50 4.14 -13.37
CA ALA A 209 -14.10 3.89 -11.99
C ALA A 209 -14.98 4.68 -11.03
N CYS A 210 -15.44 4.04 -9.95
CA CYS A 210 -16.11 4.70 -8.85
C CYS A 210 -15.07 5.30 -7.88
N GLY A 211 -15.45 6.37 -7.17
CA GLY A 211 -14.62 6.93 -6.12
C GLY A 211 -14.67 6.07 -4.85
N LEU A 212 -13.52 5.87 -4.23
CA LEU A 212 -13.39 5.30 -2.90
C LEU A 212 -12.71 6.32 -2.01
N SER A 213 -13.32 6.67 -0.89
CA SER A 213 -12.66 7.41 0.18
C SER A 213 -12.70 6.60 1.48
N ILE A 214 -11.63 6.68 2.25
CA ILE A 214 -11.48 6.00 3.53
C ILE A 214 -11.24 7.05 4.59
N SER A 215 -12.00 7.03 5.67
CA SER A 215 -11.73 7.82 6.86
C SER A 215 -11.59 6.88 8.04
N SER A 216 -10.49 6.95 8.74
CA SER A 216 -10.28 6.09 9.89
C SER A 216 -9.85 6.88 11.13
N SER A 217 -10.23 6.39 12.29
CA SER A 217 -9.84 6.95 13.58
C SER A 217 -9.45 5.81 14.52
N LEU A 218 -8.44 6.07 15.32
CA LEU A 218 -7.91 5.11 16.27
C LEU A 218 -8.06 5.63 17.70
N SER A 219 -8.66 4.81 18.57
CA SER A 219 -8.72 5.05 20.00
C SER A 219 -8.12 3.86 20.73
N ARG A 220 -6.94 4.03 21.30
CA ARG A 220 -6.12 2.92 21.82
C ARG A 220 -5.85 1.91 20.69
N ASN A 221 -6.42 0.70 20.78
CA ASN A 221 -6.28 -0.36 19.76
C ASN A 221 -7.58 -0.59 18.98
N GLU A 222 -8.62 0.22 19.21
CA GLU A 222 -9.89 0.14 18.49
C GLU A 222 -9.85 1.08 17.30
N LEU A 223 -9.90 0.50 16.11
CA LEU A 223 -9.93 1.19 14.84
C LEU A 223 -11.37 1.29 14.35
N SER A 224 -11.83 2.51 14.11
CA SER A 224 -13.08 2.79 13.38
C SER A 224 -12.76 3.20 11.96
N VAL A 225 -13.44 2.62 11.00
CA VAL A 225 -13.22 2.85 9.56
C VAL A 225 -14.54 3.17 8.90
N ASP A 226 -14.59 4.26 8.16
CA ASP A 226 -15.68 4.63 7.28
C ASP A 226 -15.17 4.57 5.84
N VAL A 227 -15.84 3.81 4.98
CA VAL A 227 -15.58 3.79 3.55
C VAL A 227 -16.79 4.38 2.83
N GLU A 228 -16.57 5.46 2.08
CA GLU A 228 -17.58 6.07 1.22
C GLU A 228 -17.28 5.74 -0.25
N VAL A 229 -18.29 5.25 -0.95
CA VAL A 229 -18.27 4.97 -2.38
C VAL A 229 -19.07 6.03 -3.09
N CYS A 230 -18.49 6.70 -4.11
CA CYS A 230 -19.20 7.55 -5.05
C CYS A 230 -19.31 6.84 -6.39
N SER A 231 -20.53 6.51 -6.80
CA SER A 231 -20.74 5.72 -8.02
C SER A 231 -20.56 6.57 -9.29
N ALA A 232 -19.72 6.11 -10.21
CA ALA A 232 -19.53 6.73 -11.53
C ALA A 232 -20.56 6.27 -12.58
N ALA A 233 -21.22 5.14 -12.33
CA ALA A 233 -22.29 4.60 -13.17
C ALA A 233 -23.33 3.90 -12.31
N GLU A 234 -24.61 3.88 -12.76
CA GLU A 234 -25.64 3.11 -12.07
C GLU A 234 -25.30 1.61 -12.13
N GLY A 235 -25.35 0.92 -11.00
CA GLY A 235 -25.07 -0.51 -10.94
C GLY A 235 -25.18 -1.10 -9.55
N ASP A 236 -25.10 -2.41 -9.47
CA ASP A 236 -24.90 -3.15 -8.21
C ASP A 236 -23.43 -3.21 -7.89
N TYR A 237 -23.10 -3.00 -6.61
CA TYR A 237 -21.73 -3.00 -6.16
C TYR A 237 -21.55 -3.82 -4.88
N PHE A 238 -20.31 -4.33 -4.70
CA PHE A 238 -19.89 -5.03 -3.51
C PHE A 238 -18.61 -4.41 -2.97
N LEU A 239 -18.54 -4.21 -1.67
CA LEU A 239 -17.41 -3.58 -1.01
C LEU A 239 -16.64 -4.60 -0.17
N GLY A 240 -15.39 -4.85 -0.53
CA GLY A 240 -14.42 -5.55 0.31
C GLY A 240 -13.58 -4.55 1.10
N VAL A 241 -13.36 -4.84 2.38
CA VAL A 241 -12.49 -4.04 3.26
C VAL A 241 -11.68 -4.99 4.11
N VAL A 242 -10.36 -4.80 4.11
CA VAL A 242 -9.43 -5.65 4.84
C VAL A 242 -8.40 -4.82 5.59
N LEU A 243 -7.78 -5.41 6.60
CA LEU A 243 -6.57 -4.89 7.24
C LEU A 243 -5.37 -5.65 6.72
N VAL A 244 -4.33 -4.90 6.39
CA VAL A 244 -3.00 -5.42 6.09
C VAL A 244 -1.97 -4.79 7.03
N GLU A 245 -0.87 -5.50 7.26
CA GLU A 245 0.24 -5.03 8.08
C GLU A 245 1.53 -5.03 7.26
N ASP A 246 2.26 -3.91 7.31
CA ASP A 246 3.56 -3.72 6.70
C ASP A 246 4.67 -3.94 7.73
N GLY A 247 5.90 -4.17 7.26
CA GLY A 247 7.08 -4.19 8.11
C GLY A 247 7.16 -5.37 9.09
N ILE A 248 6.53 -6.52 8.79
CA ILE A 248 6.66 -7.71 9.64
C ILE A 248 8.01 -8.35 9.35
N VAL A 249 8.91 -8.34 10.33
CA VAL A 249 10.20 -9.00 10.24
C VAL A 249 10.04 -10.47 10.65
N ALA A 250 10.29 -11.37 9.70
CA ALA A 250 10.25 -12.82 9.92
C ALA A 250 11.18 -13.53 8.93
N GLY A 251 11.60 -14.74 9.28
CA GLY A 251 12.42 -15.56 8.39
C GLY A 251 11.68 -15.88 7.09
N GLN A 252 12.41 -15.83 5.98
CA GLN A 252 11.92 -16.18 4.65
C GLN A 252 12.89 -17.13 3.96
N THR A 253 12.45 -18.31 3.59
CA THR A 253 13.27 -19.24 2.84
C THR A 253 13.76 -18.60 1.54
N GLY A 254 15.07 -18.59 1.34
CA GLY A 254 15.72 -17.98 0.18
C GLY A 254 16.07 -16.49 0.33
N ALA A 255 15.64 -15.82 1.43
CA ALA A 255 15.91 -14.39 1.66
C ALA A 255 16.46 -14.06 3.07
N GLY A 256 16.53 -15.06 3.98
CA GLY A 256 17.15 -14.91 5.30
C GLY A 256 16.16 -14.68 6.43
N ASP A 257 16.70 -14.53 7.67
CA ASP A 257 15.90 -14.52 8.90
C ASP A 257 15.28 -13.15 9.21
N SER A 258 15.79 -12.09 8.60
CA SER A 258 15.34 -10.70 8.80
C SER A 258 14.59 -10.15 7.56
N TYR A 259 13.86 -11.01 6.84
CA TYR A 259 13.08 -10.57 5.70
C TYR A 259 11.86 -9.76 6.14
N VAL A 260 11.59 -8.64 5.42
CA VAL A 260 10.48 -7.74 5.71
C VAL A 260 9.27 -8.08 4.84
N HIS A 261 8.23 -8.56 5.49
CA HIS A 261 6.95 -8.86 4.83
C HIS A 261 6.03 -7.64 4.87
N ASN A 262 5.48 -7.25 3.72
CA ASN A 262 4.62 -6.08 3.56
C ASN A 262 3.26 -6.45 2.99
N ALA A 263 2.26 -5.65 3.35
CA ALA A 263 0.87 -5.79 2.96
C ALA A 263 0.25 -7.14 3.39
N VAL A 264 0.74 -7.71 4.50
CA VAL A 264 0.30 -9.02 5.01
C VAL A 264 -1.14 -8.94 5.50
N LEU A 265 -2.03 -9.75 4.94
CA LEU A 265 -3.43 -9.82 5.35
C LEU A 265 -3.56 -10.19 6.83
N ARG A 266 -4.26 -9.36 7.60
CA ARG A 266 -4.51 -9.59 9.03
C ARG A 266 -5.97 -9.93 9.34
N SER A 267 -6.92 -9.28 8.66
CA SER A 267 -8.35 -9.57 8.83
C SER A 267 -9.18 -9.04 7.67
N LEU A 268 -10.34 -9.64 7.47
CA LEU A 268 -11.44 -9.04 6.70
C LEU A 268 -12.29 -8.21 7.66
N LEU A 269 -12.68 -7.01 7.25
CA LEU A 269 -13.64 -6.18 7.99
C LEU A 269 -15.06 -6.35 7.46
N HIS A 270 -15.22 -6.67 6.17
CA HIS A 270 -16.51 -7.05 5.59
C HIS A 270 -16.96 -8.45 6.08
N LYS A 271 -18.26 -8.68 6.09
CA LYS A 271 -18.87 -9.86 6.70
C LYS A 271 -18.94 -11.07 5.77
N THR A 272 -19.09 -10.82 4.47
CA THR A 272 -19.20 -11.87 3.46
C THR A 272 -17.93 -12.73 3.48
N SER A 273 -18.08 -14.04 3.70
CA SER A 273 -16.94 -14.94 3.67
C SER A 273 -16.39 -15.12 2.26
N PRO A 274 -15.09 -15.40 2.07
CA PRO A 274 -14.52 -15.63 0.74
C PRO A 274 -15.18 -16.79 -0.03
N ALA A 275 -15.78 -17.76 0.65
CA ALA A 275 -16.54 -18.82 0.02
C ALA A 275 -17.85 -18.34 -0.62
N GLU A 276 -18.46 -17.28 -0.08
CA GLU A 276 -19.73 -16.71 -0.54
C GLU A 276 -19.51 -15.54 -1.52
N GLY A 277 -18.48 -14.74 -1.29
CA GLY A 277 -18.19 -13.57 -2.10
C GLY A 277 -16.86 -12.90 -1.68
N LEU A 278 -16.52 -11.80 -2.32
CA LEU A 278 -15.30 -11.04 -2.03
C LEU A 278 -15.59 -9.66 -1.40
N GLY A 279 -16.84 -9.39 -1.01
CA GLY A 279 -17.25 -8.15 -0.38
C GLY A 279 -18.72 -8.15 0.00
N ASP A 280 -19.11 -7.24 0.86
CA ASP A 280 -20.51 -7.04 1.28
C ASP A 280 -21.30 -6.30 0.20
N ALA A 281 -22.51 -6.74 -0.09
CA ALA A 281 -23.38 -6.09 -1.04
C ALA A 281 -23.72 -4.66 -0.57
N LEU A 282 -23.51 -3.70 -1.46
CA LEU A 282 -23.98 -2.32 -1.27
C LEU A 282 -25.39 -2.13 -1.85
N GLY A 283 -25.81 -3.02 -2.75
CA GLY A 283 -27.00 -2.90 -3.56
C GLY A 283 -26.80 -1.97 -4.75
N LYS A 284 -27.93 -1.58 -5.36
CA LYS A 284 -27.93 -0.70 -6.51
C LYS A 284 -27.67 0.74 -6.08
N ILE A 285 -26.69 1.38 -6.73
CA ILE A 285 -26.29 2.78 -6.48
C ILE A 285 -26.45 3.53 -7.82
N GLY A 286 -27.12 4.66 -7.82
CA GLY A 286 -27.26 5.52 -8.99
C GLY A 286 -25.98 6.28 -9.31
N LYS A 287 -25.82 6.72 -10.56
CA LYS A 287 -24.65 7.54 -10.95
C LYS A 287 -24.60 8.83 -10.12
N GLY A 288 -23.42 9.11 -9.56
CA GLY A 288 -23.17 10.27 -8.68
C GLY A 288 -23.69 10.10 -7.25
N GLU A 289 -24.40 9.02 -6.97
CA GLU A 289 -24.85 8.73 -5.60
C GLU A 289 -23.69 8.22 -4.74
N LYS A 290 -23.77 8.54 -3.46
CA LYS A 290 -22.81 8.15 -2.44
C LYS A 290 -23.42 7.14 -1.47
N THR A 291 -22.67 6.13 -1.13
CA THR A 291 -23.03 5.20 -0.06
C THR A 291 -21.84 4.99 0.88
N LYS A 292 -22.14 4.82 2.16
CA LYS A 292 -21.14 4.68 3.21
C LYS A 292 -21.33 3.37 3.97
N ARG A 293 -20.21 2.75 4.35
CA ARG A 293 -20.17 1.62 5.27
C ARG A 293 -19.15 1.89 6.38
N SER A 294 -19.52 1.54 7.59
CA SER A 294 -18.68 1.69 8.78
C SER A 294 -18.28 0.33 9.33
N PHE A 295 -17.05 0.24 9.76
CA PHE A 295 -16.45 -0.96 10.36
C PHE A 295 -15.72 -0.59 11.63
N THR A 296 -15.66 -1.53 12.58
CA THR A 296 -14.86 -1.40 13.79
C THR A 296 -14.09 -2.69 14.01
N CYS A 297 -12.85 -2.58 14.46
CA CYS A 297 -12.02 -3.74 14.80
C CYS A 297 -10.94 -3.36 15.79
N THR A 298 -10.36 -4.38 16.42
CA THR A 298 -9.16 -4.19 17.25
C THR A 298 -7.94 -4.53 16.42
N ILE A 299 -6.97 -3.63 16.37
CA ILE A 299 -5.68 -3.89 15.74
C ILE A 299 -4.70 -4.49 16.76
N ALA A 300 -4.00 -5.55 16.35
CA ALA A 300 -2.98 -6.20 17.17
C ALA A 300 -1.56 -5.68 16.88
N GLY A 301 -1.37 -5.06 15.71
CA GLY A 301 -0.11 -4.52 15.26
C GLY A 301 0.13 -3.06 15.66
N THR A 302 1.24 -2.50 15.18
CA THR A 302 1.53 -1.07 15.31
C THR A 302 0.61 -0.28 14.36
N PRO A 303 -0.12 0.74 14.83
CA PRO A 303 -1.04 1.52 13.99
C PRO A 303 -0.39 2.06 12.72
N ALA A 304 0.82 2.59 12.82
CA ALA A 304 1.58 3.13 11.70
C ALA A 304 1.93 2.08 10.62
N ALA A 305 2.06 0.82 11.02
CA ALA A 305 2.31 -0.31 10.12
C ALA A 305 1.02 -1.01 9.65
N THR A 306 -0.14 -0.55 10.09
CA THR A 306 -1.44 -1.13 9.72
C THR A 306 -2.13 -0.25 8.70
N ARG A 307 -2.58 -0.84 7.60
CA ARG A 307 -3.37 -0.16 6.57
C ARG A 307 -4.73 -0.81 6.39
N VAL A 308 -5.72 0.02 6.11
CA VAL A 308 -7.02 -0.39 5.58
C VAL A 308 -6.89 -0.43 4.06
N VAL A 309 -7.26 -1.54 3.44
CA VAL A 309 -7.42 -1.64 1.98
C VAL A 309 -8.89 -1.86 1.69
N ALA A 310 -9.48 -0.97 0.90
CA ALA A 310 -10.84 -1.07 0.42
C ALA A 310 -10.83 -1.35 -1.09
N TYR A 311 -11.71 -2.21 -1.56
CA TYR A 311 -11.89 -2.49 -2.97
C TYR A 311 -13.36 -2.66 -3.32
N LEU A 312 -13.72 -2.17 -4.50
CA LEU A 312 -15.08 -2.19 -5.02
C LEU A 312 -15.17 -3.16 -6.19
N ILE A 313 -16.21 -3.98 -6.18
CA ILE A 313 -16.52 -4.95 -7.21
C ILE A 313 -17.84 -4.53 -7.84
N ASP A 314 -17.94 -4.55 -9.17
CA ASP A 314 -19.18 -4.28 -9.89
C ASP A 314 -20.11 -5.51 -9.95
N GLY A 315 -21.31 -5.31 -10.45
CA GLY A 315 -22.32 -6.36 -10.56
C GLY A 315 -21.95 -7.52 -11.49
N ASN A 316 -20.89 -7.39 -12.29
CA ASN A 316 -20.33 -8.46 -13.12
C ASN A 316 -19.25 -9.27 -12.38
N GLY A 317 -18.91 -8.89 -11.16
CA GLY A 317 -17.85 -9.51 -10.37
C GLY A 317 -16.44 -9.02 -10.69
N CYS A 318 -16.30 -7.93 -11.46
CA CYS A 318 -15.03 -7.34 -11.82
C CYS A 318 -14.59 -6.29 -10.78
N LEU A 319 -13.30 -6.21 -10.52
CA LEU A 319 -12.76 -5.11 -9.72
C LEU A 319 -13.05 -3.78 -10.42
N ASN A 320 -13.78 -2.90 -9.75
CA ASN A 320 -14.04 -1.54 -10.24
C ASN A 320 -12.95 -0.56 -9.80
N ASN A 321 -12.59 -0.55 -8.52
CA ASN A 321 -11.52 0.31 -7.98
C ASN A 321 -10.96 -0.25 -6.66
N ALA A 322 -9.79 0.28 -6.23
CA ALA A 322 -9.20 0.01 -4.93
C ALA A 322 -8.60 1.29 -4.33
N ALA A 323 -8.50 1.35 -3.01
CA ALA A 323 -7.85 2.42 -2.27
C ALA A 323 -7.27 1.89 -0.95
N SER A 324 -6.27 2.56 -0.41
CA SER A 324 -5.74 2.23 0.91
C SER A 324 -5.46 3.46 1.76
N CYS A 325 -5.44 3.26 3.08
CA CYS A 325 -5.22 4.31 4.06
C CYS A 325 -4.52 3.73 5.29
N VAL A 326 -3.53 4.43 5.84
CA VAL A 326 -2.91 4.05 7.12
C VAL A 326 -3.94 4.18 8.25
N ALA A 327 -3.91 3.25 9.19
CA ALA A 327 -4.85 3.23 10.32
C ALA A 327 -4.77 4.53 11.13
N GLY A 328 -5.93 5.15 11.36
CA GLY A 328 -6.04 6.45 12.05
C GLY A 328 -5.90 7.66 11.13
N GLN A 329 -5.71 7.47 9.83
CA GLN A 329 -5.64 8.53 8.82
C GLN A 329 -6.83 8.49 7.87
N SER A 330 -6.85 9.40 6.87
CA SER A 330 -7.90 9.48 5.86
C SER A 330 -7.30 9.52 4.47
N GLN A 331 -7.96 8.83 3.54
CA GLN A 331 -7.70 8.86 2.11
C GLN A 331 -8.93 9.43 1.41
N PRO A 332 -8.87 10.65 0.87
CA PRO A 332 -9.97 11.21 0.08
C PRO A 332 -10.14 10.48 -1.26
N TYR A 333 -11.17 10.83 -2.02
CA TYR A 333 -11.29 10.36 -3.40
C TYR A 333 -10.07 10.78 -4.21
N GLU A 334 -9.56 9.86 -5.02
CA GLU A 334 -8.49 10.12 -5.96
C GLU A 334 -9.09 10.33 -7.35
N TYR A 335 -8.54 11.31 -8.08
CA TYR A 335 -9.04 11.68 -9.41
C TYR A 335 -7.96 11.52 -10.47
N GLU A 336 -8.36 11.25 -11.71
CA GLU A 336 -7.43 11.23 -12.83
C GLU A 336 -6.93 12.64 -13.13
N ILE A 337 -5.62 12.77 -13.32
CA ILE A 337 -4.99 13.99 -13.84
C ILE A 337 -5.11 13.93 -15.36
N THR A 338 -5.69 14.96 -15.97
CA THR A 338 -5.79 15.03 -17.43
C THR A 338 -4.46 15.49 -18.05
N GLU A 339 -4.13 15.00 -19.27
CA GLU A 339 -2.89 15.40 -19.97
C GLU A 339 -2.76 16.90 -20.22
N GLU A 340 -3.88 17.65 -20.28
CA GLU A 340 -3.87 19.12 -20.38
C GLU A 340 -3.37 19.79 -19.09
N GLN A 341 -3.40 19.08 -17.99
CA GLN A 341 -3.02 19.54 -16.65
C GLN A 341 -1.57 19.12 -16.28
N SER A 342 -0.92 18.28 -17.10
CA SER A 342 0.45 17.80 -16.87
C SER A 342 1.53 18.50 -17.73
N ARG A 343 1.21 19.66 -18.38
CA ARG A 343 2.14 20.41 -19.23
C ARG A 343 2.51 21.75 -18.65
#